data_1070e0dca4711bc6f214ae37cdd408fe
#
_entry.id   1070e0dca4711bc6f214ae37cdd408fe
#
_cell.length_a   1.000
_cell.length_b   1.000
_cell.length_c   1.000
_cell.angle_alpha   90.00
_cell.angle_beta   90.00
_cell.angle_gamma   90.00
#
_symmetry.space_group_name_H-M   'P 1'
#
loop_
_entity.id
_entity.type
_entity.pdbx_description
1 polymer ?
#
loop_
_entity_poly.entity_id
_entity_poly.type
_entity_poly.pdbx_seq_one_letter_code
_entity_poly.pdbx_strand_id
1 'polypeptide(L)'
;MSSTPQALFALLRDEIINLGDDVTERFLNQCIGYRRLKNFAEVVGLRGKLNVFIDGPVRDDPGICQDVSNIGHWGTGHLRATVASENDIEAVLPLIAQAYALQE
;
A
#
# COMPACT_ATOMS: atom_id res chain seq x y z
N MET A 1 -16.45 -13.87 -9.65
CA MET A 1 -15.08 -14.07 -10.14
C MET A 1 -14.09 -13.78 -9.04
N SER A 2 -13.15 -14.68 -8.83
CA SER A 2 -12.09 -14.42 -7.87
C SER A 2 -11.02 -13.56 -8.53
N SER A 3 -10.58 -12.52 -7.82
CA SER A 3 -9.48 -11.68 -8.30
C SER A 3 -8.16 -12.36 -7.97
N THR A 4 -7.25 -12.39 -8.94
CA THR A 4 -5.91 -12.89 -8.70
C THR A 4 -5.06 -11.79 -8.07
N PRO A 5 -3.98 -12.15 -7.35
CA PRO A 5 -3.07 -11.13 -6.82
C PRO A 5 -2.52 -10.20 -7.92
N GLN A 6 -2.24 -10.75 -9.10
CA GLN A 6 -1.75 -9.94 -10.21
C GLN A 6 -2.79 -8.91 -10.67
N ALA A 7 -4.05 -9.31 -10.75
CA ALA A 7 -5.13 -8.39 -11.13
C ALA A 7 -5.35 -7.33 -10.06
N LEU A 8 -5.32 -7.72 -8.79
CA LEU A 8 -5.44 -6.79 -7.68
C LEU A 8 -4.28 -5.79 -7.67
N PHE A 9 -3.08 -6.27 -7.90
CA PHE A 9 -1.91 -5.41 -7.95
C PHE A 9 -2.03 -4.39 -9.09
N ALA A 10 -2.47 -4.81 -10.27
CA ALA A 10 -2.61 -3.91 -11.41
C ALA A 10 -3.60 -2.78 -11.10
N LEU A 11 -4.73 -3.10 -10.48
CA LEU A 11 -5.71 -2.09 -10.08
C LEU A 11 -5.14 -1.14 -9.04
N LEU A 12 -4.51 -1.69 -8.01
CA LEU A 12 -3.94 -0.88 -6.94
C LEU A 12 -2.81 0.01 -7.46
N ARG A 13 -1.95 -0.53 -8.31
CA ARG A 13 -0.85 0.20 -8.92
C ARG A 13 -1.35 1.43 -9.69
N ASP A 14 -2.36 1.24 -10.52
CA ASP A 14 -2.90 2.34 -11.32
C ASP A 14 -3.41 3.46 -10.43
N GLU A 15 -4.09 3.11 -9.35
CA GLU A 15 -4.63 4.10 -8.42
C GLU A 15 -3.52 4.83 -7.67
N ILE A 16 -2.48 4.12 -7.26
CA ILE A 16 -1.36 4.76 -6.54
C ILE A 16 -0.62 5.71 -7.47
N ILE A 17 -0.33 5.29 -8.69
CA ILE A 17 0.41 6.12 -9.65
C ILE A 17 -0.41 7.36 -10.01
N ASN A 18 -1.73 7.24 -10.03
CA ASN A 18 -2.61 8.36 -10.35
C ASN A 18 -2.79 9.36 -9.21
N LEU A 19 -2.16 9.12 -8.06
CA LEU A 19 -2.20 10.11 -6.96
C LEU A 19 -1.51 11.42 -7.33
N GLY A 20 -0.48 11.34 -8.16
CA GLY A 20 0.23 12.54 -8.61
C GLY A 20 1.34 12.19 -9.58
N ASP A 21 1.83 13.22 -10.28
CA ASP A 21 2.91 13.07 -11.26
C ASP A 21 4.26 12.79 -10.60
N ASP A 22 4.36 13.02 -9.31
CA ASP A 22 5.61 12.88 -8.56
C ASP A 22 5.73 11.53 -7.85
N VAL A 23 4.84 10.58 -8.15
CA VAL A 23 4.94 9.23 -7.62
C VAL A 23 5.95 8.43 -8.44
N THR A 24 6.93 7.84 -7.75
CA THR A 24 7.94 6.99 -8.38
C THR A 24 7.74 5.56 -7.91
N GLU A 25 7.71 4.62 -8.84
CA GLU A 25 7.61 3.19 -8.57
C GLU A 25 9.00 2.57 -8.61
N ARG A 26 9.34 1.78 -7.58
CA ARG A 26 10.63 1.10 -7.51
C ARG A 26 10.43 -0.37 -7.22
N PHE A 27 11.05 -1.21 -8.04
CA PHE A 27 11.00 -2.66 -7.85
C PHE A 27 12.16 -3.07 -6.95
N LEU A 28 11.81 -3.62 -5.79
CA LEU A 28 12.76 -4.09 -4.80
C LEU A 28 12.72 -5.62 -4.77
N ASN A 29 13.63 -6.26 -4.03
CA ASN A 29 13.76 -7.72 -4.08
C ASN A 29 12.46 -8.45 -3.72
N GLN A 30 11.71 -7.96 -2.76
CA GLN A 30 10.53 -8.65 -2.23
C GLN A 30 9.27 -7.80 -2.29
N CYS A 31 9.37 -6.57 -2.77
CA CYS A 31 8.23 -5.67 -2.77
C CYS A 31 8.38 -4.62 -3.85
N ILE A 32 7.32 -3.85 -4.03
CA ILE A 32 7.33 -2.70 -4.94
C ILE A 32 7.04 -1.47 -4.09
N GLY A 33 7.98 -0.54 -4.08
CA GLY A 33 7.87 0.67 -3.30
C GLY A 33 7.33 1.82 -4.13
N TYR A 34 6.51 2.67 -3.50
CA TYR A 34 5.98 3.87 -4.09
C TYR A 34 6.47 5.07 -3.30
N ARG A 35 7.05 6.02 -4.00
CA ARG A 35 7.81 7.09 -3.39
C ARG A 35 7.37 8.44 -3.92
N ARG A 36 7.34 9.43 -3.04
CA ARG A 36 7.21 10.83 -3.38
C ARG A 36 8.50 11.55 -2.98
N LEU A 37 8.63 11.98 -1.74
CA LEU A 37 9.89 12.43 -1.17
C LEU A 37 10.65 11.26 -0.56
N LYS A 38 9.91 10.37 0.05
CA LYS A 38 10.39 9.08 0.55
C LYS A 38 9.29 8.05 0.30
N ASN A 39 9.56 6.80 0.58
CA ASN A 39 8.55 5.77 0.39
C ASN A 39 7.34 6.05 1.28
N PHE A 40 6.15 6.06 0.68
CA PHE A 40 4.90 6.21 1.42
C PHE A 40 4.08 4.93 1.42
N ALA A 41 4.37 4.01 0.53
CA ALA A 41 3.68 2.71 0.47
C ALA A 41 4.60 1.67 -0.17
N GLU A 42 4.45 0.42 0.28
CA GLU A 42 5.12 -0.72 -0.32
C GLU A 42 4.11 -1.85 -0.45
N VAL A 43 4.17 -2.56 -1.57
CA VAL A 43 3.26 -3.67 -1.86
C VAL A 43 4.07 -4.95 -1.96
N VAL A 44 3.66 -5.96 -1.18
CA VAL A 44 4.29 -7.28 -1.18
C VAL A 44 3.26 -8.29 -1.65
N GLY A 45 3.59 -9.02 -2.73
CA GLY A 45 2.72 -10.07 -3.23
C GLY A 45 2.84 -11.32 -2.39
N LEU A 46 1.70 -11.87 -1.99
CA LEU A 46 1.62 -13.13 -1.28
C LEU A 46 0.70 -14.06 -2.04
N ARG A 47 0.64 -15.32 -1.60
CA ARG A 47 -0.28 -16.28 -2.21
C ARG A 47 -1.72 -15.84 -1.95
N GLY A 48 -2.43 -15.51 -3.00
CA GLY A 48 -3.84 -15.14 -2.94
C GLY A 48 -4.17 -13.75 -2.43
N LYS A 49 -3.16 -12.94 -2.09
CA LYS A 49 -3.41 -11.61 -1.53
C LYS A 49 -2.18 -10.72 -1.67
N LEU A 50 -2.36 -9.46 -1.28
CA LEU A 50 -1.27 -8.47 -1.20
C LEU A 50 -1.19 -7.93 0.22
N ASN A 51 0.02 -7.70 0.70
CA ASN A 51 0.24 -6.89 1.89
C ASN A 51 0.69 -5.50 1.44
N VAL A 52 0.06 -4.48 1.99
CA VAL A 52 0.38 -3.08 1.69
C VAL A 52 0.86 -2.43 2.97
N PHE A 53 2.12 -1.97 2.97
CA PHE A 53 2.70 -1.26 4.10
C PHE A 53 2.58 0.24 3.83
N ILE A 54 2.06 0.98 4.81
CA ILE A 54 1.73 2.39 4.67
C ILE A 54 2.51 3.20 5.68
N ASP A 55 3.16 4.25 5.23
CA ASP A 55 3.99 5.11 6.08
C ASP A 55 3.15 6.12 6.83
N GLY A 56 3.49 6.30 8.09
CA GLY A 56 2.98 7.38 8.92
C GLY A 56 1.68 7.08 9.61
N PRO A 57 1.29 7.96 10.52
CA PRO A 57 -0.03 7.86 11.11
C PRO A 57 -1.07 8.28 10.08
N VAL A 58 -2.06 7.43 9.85
CA VAL A 58 -3.20 7.76 9.00
C VAL A 58 -4.45 7.72 9.84
N ARG A 59 -5.44 8.52 9.45
CA ARG A 59 -6.73 8.60 10.14
C ARG A 59 -7.76 7.80 9.40
N ASP A 60 -8.88 7.54 10.06
CA ASP A 60 -10.05 6.91 9.46
C ASP A 60 -9.75 5.49 8.96
N ASP A 61 -8.94 4.76 9.73
CA ASP A 61 -8.61 3.37 9.45
C ASP A 61 -9.92 2.56 9.37
N PRO A 62 -10.18 1.90 8.23
CA PRO A 62 -11.40 1.10 8.08
C PRO A 62 -11.34 -0.26 8.79
N GLY A 63 -10.28 -0.54 9.53
CA GLY A 63 -10.13 -1.77 10.27
C GLY A 63 -9.41 -2.88 9.52
N ILE A 64 -8.98 -2.64 8.29
CA ILE A 64 -8.19 -3.65 7.56
C ILE A 64 -6.70 -3.52 7.81
N CYS A 65 -6.28 -2.47 8.47
CA CYS A 65 -4.88 -2.22 8.77
C CYS A 65 -4.51 -2.75 10.13
N GLN A 66 -3.29 -3.23 10.25
CA GLN A 66 -2.71 -3.67 11.49
C GLN A 66 -1.44 -2.88 11.75
N ASP A 67 -1.28 -2.38 12.97
CA ASP A 67 -0.04 -1.72 13.37
C ASP A 67 1.03 -2.78 13.56
N VAL A 68 2.09 -2.70 12.76
CA VAL A 68 3.20 -3.65 12.81
C VAL A 68 4.50 -3.00 13.27
N SER A 69 4.40 -1.83 13.89
CA SER A 69 5.60 -1.11 14.34
C SER A 69 6.41 -1.90 15.37
N ASN A 70 5.75 -2.76 16.14
CA ASN A 70 6.41 -3.61 17.14
C ASN A 70 6.77 -4.99 16.59
N ILE A 71 6.42 -5.26 15.34
CA ILE A 71 6.77 -6.52 14.67
C ILE A 71 7.91 -6.19 13.71
N GLY A 72 8.99 -6.91 13.78
CA GLY A 72 10.11 -6.65 12.88
C GLY A 72 9.65 -6.70 11.42
N HIS A 73 9.79 -5.60 10.72
CA HIS A 73 9.54 -5.53 9.29
C HIS A 73 10.59 -4.63 8.67
N TRP A 74 10.83 -4.87 7.38
CA TRP A 74 11.89 -4.15 6.68
C TRP A 74 11.34 -3.10 5.73
N GLY A 75 10.04 -2.97 5.64
CA GLY A 75 9.42 -2.10 4.67
C GLY A 75 9.13 -0.71 5.21
N THR A 76 8.45 0.05 4.39
CA THR A 76 8.00 1.39 4.70
C THR A 76 6.85 1.35 5.69
N GLY A 77 6.91 2.22 6.69
CA GLY A 77 5.79 2.47 7.57
C GLY A 77 5.56 1.42 8.62
N HIS A 78 4.51 1.61 9.37
CA HIS A 78 4.17 0.75 10.50
C HIS A 78 2.72 0.28 10.47
N LEU A 79 2.01 0.54 9.37
CA LEU A 79 0.67 -0.03 9.15
C LEU A 79 0.75 -1.02 8.02
N ARG A 80 0.06 -2.13 8.19
CA ARG A 80 -0.04 -3.15 7.16
C ARG A 80 -1.50 -3.44 6.88
N ALA A 81 -1.91 -3.29 5.63
CA ALA A 81 -3.24 -3.68 5.17
C ALA A 81 -3.13 -4.95 4.35
N THR A 82 -4.07 -5.86 4.51
CA THR A 82 -4.15 -7.07 3.69
C THR A 82 -5.23 -6.85 2.64
N VAL A 83 -4.86 -7.02 1.38
CA VAL A 83 -5.76 -6.80 0.25
C VAL A 83 -5.97 -8.12 -0.47
N ALA A 84 -7.20 -8.63 -0.43
CA ALA A 84 -7.58 -9.88 -1.07
C ALA A 84 -8.72 -9.70 -2.06
N SER A 85 -9.28 -8.50 -2.18
CA SER A 85 -10.42 -8.22 -3.06
C SER A 85 -10.38 -6.77 -3.50
N GLU A 86 -11.21 -6.43 -4.49
CA GLU A 86 -11.34 -5.05 -4.95
C GLU A 86 -11.91 -4.15 -3.87
N ASN A 87 -12.81 -4.67 -3.03
CA ASN A 87 -13.33 -3.91 -1.90
C ASN A 87 -12.21 -3.49 -0.94
N ASP A 88 -11.23 -4.36 -0.74
CA ASP A 88 -10.09 -4.02 0.10
C ASP A 88 -9.25 -2.90 -0.51
N ILE A 89 -9.14 -2.87 -1.83
CA ILE A 89 -8.44 -1.78 -2.52
C ILE A 89 -9.15 -0.46 -2.25
N GLU A 90 -10.47 -0.42 -2.37
CA GLU A 90 -11.25 0.78 -2.09
C GLU A 90 -11.07 1.24 -0.64
N ALA A 91 -10.97 0.29 0.28
CA ALA A 91 -10.78 0.62 1.70
C ALA A 91 -9.37 1.16 2.00
N VAL A 92 -8.34 0.64 1.31
CA VAL A 92 -6.96 1.04 1.60
C VAL A 92 -6.53 2.30 0.87
N LEU A 93 -7.15 2.63 -0.27
CA LEU A 93 -6.74 3.78 -1.07
C LEU A 93 -6.76 5.11 -0.31
N PRO A 94 -7.80 5.43 0.48
CA PRO A 94 -7.77 6.68 1.24
C PRO A 94 -6.59 6.77 2.19
N LEU A 95 -6.16 5.65 2.76
CA LEU A 95 -5.03 5.62 3.68
C LEU A 95 -3.72 5.86 2.93
N ILE A 96 -3.57 5.25 1.76
CA ILE A 96 -2.40 5.48 0.91
C ILE A 96 -2.36 6.94 0.45
N ALA A 97 -3.49 7.51 0.09
CA ALA A 97 -3.58 8.91 -0.31
C ALA A 97 -3.19 9.85 0.82
N GLN A 98 -3.59 9.53 2.05
CA GLN A 98 -3.18 10.31 3.23
C GLN A 98 -1.67 10.24 3.41
N ALA A 99 -1.08 9.06 3.29
CA ALA A 99 0.36 8.89 3.42
C ALA A 99 1.11 9.68 2.34
N TYR A 100 0.60 9.68 1.12
CA TYR A 100 1.14 10.48 0.03
C TYR A 100 1.09 11.96 0.36
N ALA A 101 -0.04 12.45 0.84
CA ALA A 101 -0.23 13.86 1.15
C ALA A 101 0.65 14.34 2.30
N LEU A 102 0.96 13.45 3.25
CA LEU A 102 1.82 13.81 4.40
C LEU A 102 3.26 14.07 4.01
N GLN A 103 3.65 13.82 2.77
CA GLN A 103 5.02 14.00 2.31
C GLN A 103 5.24 15.35 1.61
N GLU A 104 4.42 16.28 1.88
CA GLU A 104 4.65 17.64 1.34
C GLU A 104 5.84 18.33 1.97
#